data_9397299be7c84f9e4d61b87e148c8331
#
_entry.id   9397299be7c84f9e4d61b87e148c8331
#
_cell.length_a   1.000
_cell.length_b   1.000
_cell.length_c   1.000
_cell.angle_alpha   90.00
_cell.angle_beta   90.00
_cell.angle_gamma   90.00
#
_symmetry.space_group_name_H-M   'P 1'
#
loop_
_entity.id
_entity.type
_entity.pdbx_description
1 polymer ?
#
loop_
_entity_poly.entity_id
_entity_poly.type
_entity_poly.pdbx_seq_one_letter_code
_entity_poly.pdbx_strand_id
1 'polypeptide(L)'
;MVINHATVTTDVLRPTQVEVDLGRLSANLDAIRARVRPAKVMTVLKANAYGHGMVEVARHMVASGADSLGVAFLEEGILLRQRGIEAPILVLGGIIGNQIPLFLQHDLALTASSIGKLEQIEEAAGALGAKATVHLKIDTGMERLGVHYYSAEGLLDASLRCRHCAIEGIYTHFANADAADLTHARLQIERFQEVLRFYERRSLPVPTRHMANSAAILQLPESHLDLVRAGILLYGVYPSASVAHTVAVSPALAWKSRVVFFKVVQPDH
;
A
#
# COMPACT_ATOMS: atom_id res chain seq x y z
N MET A 1 -5.93 -25.30 -39.22
CA MET A 1 -4.85 -24.33 -39.42
C MET A 1 -4.37 -23.91 -38.05
N VAL A 2 -3.23 -24.41 -37.56
CA VAL A 2 -2.67 -24.05 -36.25
C VAL A 2 -1.93 -22.73 -36.44
N ILE A 3 -2.48 -21.65 -35.87
CA ILE A 3 -1.79 -20.36 -35.87
C ILE A 3 -0.64 -20.48 -34.86
N ASN A 4 0.57 -20.46 -35.34
CA ASN A 4 1.77 -20.49 -34.53
C ASN A 4 1.91 -19.10 -33.88
N HIS A 5 1.65 -18.99 -32.55
CA HIS A 5 1.69 -17.73 -31.80
C HIS A 5 3.05 -17.02 -31.85
N ALA A 6 4.12 -17.68 -32.31
CA ALA A 6 5.46 -17.11 -32.40
C ALA A 6 5.66 -16.11 -33.56
N THR A 7 4.69 -15.98 -34.48
CA THR A 7 4.84 -15.13 -35.68
C THR A 7 3.83 -13.99 -35.80
N VAL A 8 2.97 -13.78 -34.79
CA VAL A 8 2.06 -12.64 -34.80
C VAL A 8 2.80 -11.43 -34.30
N THR A 9 3.23 -10.55 -35.19
CA THR A 9 3.84 -9.26 -34.82
C THR A 9 2.76 -8.31 -34.28
N THR A 10 3.13 -7.43 -33.36
CA THR A 10 2.22 -6.42 -32.78
C THR A 10 1.55 -5.54 -33.84
N ASP A 11 2.13 -5.42 -35.03
CA ASP A 11 1.59 -4.65 -36.15
C ASP A 11 0.31 -5.24 -36.77
N VAL A 12 0.02 -6.50 -36.50
CA VAL A 12 -1.19 -7.21 -36.98
C VAL A 12 -2.33 -7.15 -35.97
N LEU A 13 -2.05 -6.76 -34.72
CA LEU A 13 -3.03 -6.66 -33.64
C LEU A 13 -3.75 -5.31 -33.65
N ARG A 14 -4.84 -5.23 -32.88
CA ARG A 14 -5.52 -3.93 -32.67
C ARG A 14 -4.56 -2.89 -32.14
N PRO A 15 -4.60 -1.66 -32.68
CA PRO A 15 -3.64 -0.60 -32.33
C PRO A 15 -3.87 0.00 -30.93
N THR A 16 -4.96 -0.37 -30.24
CA THR A 16 -5.25 0.12 -28.90
C THR A 16 -4.51 -0.71 -27.87
N GLN A 17 -3.60 -0.10 -27.15
CA GLN A 17 -2.75 -0.76 -26.16
C GLN A 17 -2.46 0.12 -24.95
N VAL A 18 -2.18 -0.50 -23.83
CA VAL A 18 -1.64 0.14 -22.63
C VAL A 18 -0.16 -0.24 -22.55
N GLU A 19 0.69 0.77 -22.47
CA GLU A 19 2.13 0.62 -22.26
C GLU A 19 2.48 1.02 -20.84
N VAL A 20 3.27 0.21 -20.15
CA VAL A 20 3.78 0.50 -18.81
C VAL A 20 5.30 0.58 -18.85
N ASP A 21 5.83 1.74 -18.50
CA ASP A 21 7.27 2.01 -18.45
C ASP A 21 7.79 1.67 -17.04
N LEU A 22 8.40 0.51 -16.89
CA LEU A 22 8.97 0.05 -15.63
C LEU A 22 10.17 0.92 -15.19
N GLY A 23 10.93 1.49 -16.13
CA GLY A 23 12.03 2.41 -15.82
C GLY A 23 11.55 3.70 -15.14
N ARG A 24 10.40 4.24 -15.55
CA ARG A 24 9.76 5.36 -14.85
C ARG A 24 9.32 5.00 -13.45
N LEU A 25 8.81 3.77 -13.22
CA LEU A 25 8.49 3.32 -11.87
C LEU A 25 9.73 3.27 -10.97
N SER A 26 10.87 2.78 -11.47
CA SER A 26 12.13 2.82 -10.72
C SER A 26 12.57 4.24 -10.42
N ALA A 27 12.57 5.13 -11.41
CA ALA A 27 12.95 6.53 -11.22
C ALA A 27 12.04 7.25 -10.20
N ASN A 28 10.72 6.99 -10.25
CA ASN A 28 9.77 7.50 -9.28
C ASN A 28 10.04 6.95 -7.86
N LEU A 29 10.34 5.66 -7.73
CA LEU A 29 10.70 5.05 -6.46
C LEU A 29 11.97 5.68 -5.87
N ASP A 30 13.00 5.91 -6.70
CA ASP A 30 14.25 6.53 -6.27
C ASP A 30 14.05 7.98 -5.81
N ALA A 31 13.22 8.75 -6.52
CA ALA A 31 12.86 10.12 -6.14
C ALA A 31 12.08 10.16 -4.81
N ILE A 32 11.13 9.22 -4.61
CA ILE A 32 10.39 9.07 -3.35
C ILE A 32 11.36 8.70 -2.22
N ARG A 33 12.22 7.71 -2.44
CA ARG A 33 13.20 7.25 -1.46
C ARG A 33 14.16 8.37 -1.05
N ALA A 34 14.64 9.18 -1.98
CA ALA A 34 15.50 10.33 -1.70
C ALA A 34 14.79 11.36 -0.81
N ARG A 35 13.47 11.55 -1.00
CA ARG A 35 12.64 12.49 -0.22
C ARG A 35 12.42 12.06 1.22
N VAL A 36 12.25 10.75 1.44
CA VAL A 36 11.76 10.23 2.73
C VAL A 36 12.85 9.69 3.64
N ARG A 37 14.11 9.63 3.19
CA ARG A 37 15.22 9.13 4.02
C ARG A 37 15.22 9.75 5.42
N PRO A 38 15.45 8.93 6.48
CA PRO A 38 15.85 7.52 6.48
C PRO A 38 14.68 6.51 6.43
N ALA A 39 13.43 6.96 6.28
CA ALA A 39 12.26 6.08 6.26
C ALA A 39 12.33 5.07 5.09
N LYS A 40 11.83 3.85 5.35
CA LYS A 40 11.63 2.81 4.35
C LYS A 40 10.44 3.13 3.43
N VAL A 41 10.35 2.44 2.29
CA VAL A 41 9.26 2.63 1.32
C VAL A 41 8.53 1.32 1.07
N MET A 42 7.25 1.27 1.46
CA MET A 42 6.29 0.26 1.02
C MET A 42 5.68 0.71 -0.30
N THR A 43 5.80 -0.09 -1.35
CA THR A 43 5.12 0.16 -2.63
C THR A 43 3.72 -0.46 -2.60
N VAL A 44 2.69 0.36 -2.85
CA VAL A 44 1.29 -0.08 -2.78
C VAL A 44 0.83 -0.52 -4.17
N LEU A 45 0.46 -1.81 -4.28
CA LEU A 45 0.17 -2.50 -5.55
C LEU A 45 -1.29 -2.92 -5.71
N LYS A 46 -2.17 -2.48 -4.81
CA LYS A 46 -3.61 -2.80 -4.85
C LYS A 46 -4.25 -2.45 -6.20
N ALA A 47 -5.40 -3.07 -6.51
CA ALA A 47 -6.17 -2.85 -7.72
C ALA A 47 -5.30 -3.05 -8.99
N ASN A 48 -4.64 -4.23 -9.06
CA ASN A 48 -3.73 -4.59 -10.15
C ASN A 48 -2.62 -3.56 -10.38
N ALA A 49 -1.97 -3.10 -9.28
CA ALA A 49 -0.98 -2.01 -9.30
C ALA A 49 -1.55 -0.73 -9.95
N TYR A 50 -2.73 -0.31 -9.49
CA TYR A 50 -3.45 0.84 -10.06
C TYR A 50 -3.65 0.72 -11.59
N GLY A 51 -3.87 -0.51 -12.08
CA GLY A 51 -4.06 -0.82 -13.50
C GLY A 51 -2.77 -1.08 -14.30
N HIS A 52 -1.60 -1.02 -13.66
CA HIS A 52 -0.29 -1.18 -14.34
C HIS A 52 0.18 -2.63 -14.47
N GLY A 53 -0.58 -3.62 -13.96
CA GLY A 53 -0.15 -5.03 -13.98
C GLY A 53 0.65 -5.43 -12.73
N MET A 54 -0.07 -5.93 -11.71
CA MET A 54 0.48 -6.10 -10.35
C MET A 54 1.70 -7.00 -10.28
N VAL A 55 1.72 -8.12 -11.01
CA VAL A 55 2.81 -9.12 -10.92
C VAL A 55 4.12 -8.56 -11.46
N GLU A 56 4.09 -7.95 -12.64
CA GLU A 56 5.29 -7.39 -13.28
C GLU A 56 5.80 -6.17 -12.52
N VAL A 57 4.89 -5.30 -12.06
CA VAL A 57 5.25 -4.16 -11.21
C VAL A 57 5.85 -4.63 -9.89
N ALA A 58 5.26 -5.64 -9.22
CA ALA A 58 5.80 -6.18 -7.97
C ALA A 58 7.22 -6.69 -8.14
N ARG A 59 7.43 -7.55 -9.17
CA ARG A 59 8.75 -8.11 -9.48
C ARG A 59 9.79 -7.02 -9.72
N HIS A 60 9.40 -6.01 -10.50
CA HIS A 60 10.27 -4.89 -10.82
C HIS A 60 10.56 -4.01 -9.60
N MET A 61 9.57 -3.70 -8.76
CA MET A 61 9.77 -2.89 -7.55
C MET A 61 10.65 -3.58 -6.52
N VAL A 62 10.50 -4.89 -6.33
CA VAL A 62 11.39 -5.68 -5.46
C VAL A 62 12.83 -5.64 -5.99
N ALA A 63 13.02 -5.84 -7.30
CA ALA A 63 14.35 -5.74 -7.92
C ALA A 63 14.94 -4.31 -7.83
N SER A 64 14.11 -3.27 -7.82
CA SER A 64 14.51 -1.87 -7.60
C SER A 64 14.69 -1.52 -6.12
N GLY A 65 14.56 -2.51 -5.21
CA GLY A 65 14.85 -2.37 -3.79
C GLY A 65 13.70 -1.79 -2.95
N ALA A 66 12.43 -1.96 -3.33
CA ALA A 66 11.31 -1.67 -2.45
C ALA A 66 11.43 -2.49 -1.15
N ASP A 67 11.20 -1.86 0.01
CA ASP A 67 11.38 -2.52 1.31
C ASP A 67 10.25 -3.50 1.63
N SER A 68 9.03 -3.23 1.14
CA SER A 68 7.86 -4.09 1.30
C SER A 68 6.77 -3.71 0.27
N LEU A 69 5.77 -4.57 0.17
CA LEU A 69 4.62 -4.38 -0.73
C LEU A 69 3.33 -4.24 0.08
N GLY A 70 2.41 -3.40 -0.39
CA GLY A 70 1.09 -3.23 0.21
C GLY A 70 -0.01 -3.59 -0.78
N VAL A 71 -0.91 -4.49 -0.42
CA VAL A 71 -2.07 -4.88 -1.22
C VAL A 71 -3.37 -4.60 -0.45
N ALA A 72 -4.52 -4.60 -1.13
CA ALA A 72 -5.79 -4.35 -0.47
C ALA A 72 -6.40 -5.64 0.10
N PHE A 73 -6.29 -6.76 -0.61
CA PHE A 73 -7.00 -7.99 -0.31
C PHE A 73 -6.06 -9.19 -0.25
N LEU A 74 -6.51 -10.25 0.44
CA LEU A 74 -5.82 -11.52 0.56
C LEU A 74 -5.46 -12.13 -0.81
N GLU A 75 -6.40 -12.09 -1.75
CA GLU A 75 -6.26 -12.69 -3.07
C GLU A 75 -5.14 -12.03 -3.89
N GLU A 76 -4.93 -10.72 -3.72
CA GLU A 76 -3.82 -10.00 -4.34
C GLU A 76 -2.47 -10.48 -3.77
N GLY A 77 -2.40 -10.67 -2.44
CA GLY A 77 -1.22 -11.22 -1.77
C GLY A 77 -0.92 -12.65 -2.20
N ILE A 78 -1.93 -13.53 -2.25
CA ILE A 78 -1.80 -14.92 -2.70
C ILE A 78 -1.28 -14.95 -4.15
N LEU A 79 -1.85 -14.13 -5.04
CA LEU A 79 -1.40 -14.06 -6.44
C LEU A 79 0.08 -13.70 -6.52
N LEU A 80 0.55 -12.74 -5.75
CA LEU A 80 1.97 -12.36 -5.71
C LEU A 80 2.86 -13.50 -5.23
N ARG A 81 2.47 -14.21 -4.15
CA ARG A 81 3.21 -15.38 -3.65
C ARG A 81 3.26 -16.52 -4.68
N GLN A 82 2.14 -16.83 -5.34
CA GLN A 82 2.09 -17.83 -6.41
C GLN A 82 2.97 -17.48 -7.62
N ARG A 83 3.31 -16.21 -7.80
CA ARG A 83 4.21 -15.71 -8.84
C ARG A 83 5.65 -15.53 -8.38
N GLY A 84 6.01 -16.08 -7.21
CA GLY A 84 7.37 -16.12 -6.67
C GLY A 84 7.85 -14.81 -6.04
N ILE A 85 6.95 -13.92 -5.61
CA ILE A 85 7.33 -12.72 -4.86
C ILE A 85 7.56 -13.10 -3.40
N GLU A 86 8.79 -12.96 -2.89
CA GLU A 86 9.18 -13.32 -1.52
C GLU A 86 9.25 -12.10 -0.58
N ALA A 87 9.30 -10.88 -1.13
CA ALA A 87 9.34 -9.64 -0.32
C ALA A 87 8.17 -9.57 0.69
N PRO A 88 8.33 -8.87 1.83
CA PRO A 88 7.24 -8.69 2.80
C PRO A 88 6.01 -8.08 2.15
N ILE A 89 4.82 -8.66 2.38
CA ILE A 89 3.54 -8.18 1.85
C ILE A 89 2.59 -7.92 3.00
N LEU A 90 2.10 -6.67 3.13
CA LEU A 90 1.04 -6.31 4.05
C LEU A 90 -0.30 -6.20 3.33
N VAL A 91 -1.30 -6.92 3.81
CA VAL A 91 -2.69 -6.72 3.38
C VAL A 91 -3.32 -5.59 4.21
N LEU A 92 -3.59 -4.47 3.55
CA LEU A 92 -4.02 -3.22 4.18
C LEU A 92 -5.53 -3.19 4.48
N GLY A 93 -6.30 -4.08 3.89
CA GLY A 93 -7.75 -4.16 4.04
C GLY A 93 -8.21 -4.90 5.29
N GLY A 94 -9.52 -4.95 5.47
CA GLY A 94 -10.15 -5.74 6.53
C GLY A 94 -10.01 -7.24 6.26
N ILE A 95 -10.00 -8.03 7.34
CA ILE A 95 -9.81 -9.48 7.31
C ILE A 95 -11.12 -10.17 7.70
N ILE A 96 -11.56 -11.15 6.93
CA ILE A 96 -12.62 -12.08 7.32
C ILE A 96 -11.98 -13.22 8.13
N GLY A 97 -12.55 -13.58 9.28
CA GLY A 97 -11.91 -14.50 10.25
C GLY A 97 -11.50 -15.85 9.65
N ASN A 98 -12.33 -16.44 8.79
CA ASN A 98 -12.04 -17.72 8.13
C ASN A 98 -10.92 -17.66 7.07
N GLN A 99 -10.43 -16.46 6.71
CA GLN A 99 -9.30 -16.28 5.79
C GLN A 99 -7.94 -16.34 6.51
N ILE A 100 -7.89 -16.19 7.85
CA ILE A 100 -6.62 -16.10 8.59
C ILE A 100 -5.68 -17.27 8.30
N PRO A 101 -6.11 -18.53 8.22
CA PRO A 101 -5.21 -19.64 7.85
C PRO A 101 -4.49 -19.44 6.51
N LEU A 102 -5.14 -18.83 5.54
CA LEU A 102 -4.54 -18.56 4.23
C LEU A 102 -3.47 -17.47 4.32
N PHE A 103 -3.65 -16.46 5.17
CA PHE A 103 -2.59 -15.46 5.43
C PHE A 103 -1.34 -16.14 5.98
N LEU A 104 -1.50 -17.05 6.96
CA LEU A 104 -0.39 -17.77 7.56
C LEU A 104 0.29 -18.71 6.55
N GLN A 105 -0.52 -19.46 5.78
CA GLN A 105 -0.01 -20.37 4.76
C GLN A 105 0.82 -19.66 3.68
N HIS A 106 0.45 -18.42 3.35
CA HIS A 106 1.09 -17.63 2.30
C HIS A 106 2.07 -16.58 2.85
N ASP A 107 2.39 -16.61 4.14
CA ASP A 107 3.31 -15.65 4.78
C ASP A 107 2.94 -14.20 4.44
N LEU A 108 1.68 -13.82 4.66
CA LEU A 108 1.16 -12.48 4.44
C LEU A 108 0.94 -11.78 5.77
N ALA A 109 1.45 -10.55 5.91
CA ALA A 109 1.21 -9.72 7.08
C ALA A 109 -0.24 -9.23 7.14
N LEU A 110 -0.83 -9.30 8.35
CA LEU A 110 -2.24 -9.03 8.62
C LEU A 110 -2.43 -7.65 9.24
N THR A 111 -3.56 -7.03 8.93
CA THR A 111 -4.03 -5.81 9.60
C THR A 111 -4.99 -6.14 10.73
N ALA A 112 -4.58 -5.96 11.99
CA ALA A 112 -5.47 -6.04 13.14
C ALA A 112 -6.18 -4.69 13.34
N SER A 113 -7.47 -4.65 13.01
CA SER A 113 -8.30 -3.44 13.02
C SER A 113 -9.22 -3.33 14.24
N SER A 114 -9.20 -4.32 15.13
CA SER A 114 -9.94 -4.34 16.40
C SER A 114 -9.31 -5.35 17.34
N ILE A 115 -9.67 -5.30 18.64
CA ILE A 115 -9.26 -6.30 19.65
C ILE A 115 -9.74 -7.68 19.22
N GLY A 116 -11.03 -7.83 18.90
CA GLY A 116 -11.56 -9.13 18.48
C GLY A 116 -10.90 -9.68 17.21
N LYS A 117 -10.42 -8.81 16.29
CA LYS A 117 -9.66 -9.27 15.13
C LYS A 117 -8.28 -9.76 15.52
N LEU A 118 -7.60 -9.07 16.44
CA LEU A 118 -6.31 -9.50 16.96
C LEU A 118 -6.42 -10.85 17.69
N GLU A 119 -7.48 -11.02 18.51
CA GLU A 119 -7.76 -12.28 19.21
C GLU A 119 -8.01 -13.44 18.24
N GLN A 120 -8.79 -13.22 17.18
CA GLN A 120 -9.00 -14.22 16.12
C GLN A 120 -7.69 -14.63 15.42
N ILE A 121 -6.78 -13.67 15.20
CA ILE A 121 -5.47 -13.96 14.60
C ILE A 121 -4.62 -14.77 15.57
N GLU A 122 -4.57 -14.39 16.84
CA GLU A 122 -3.83 -15.09 17.89
C GLU A 122 -4.30 -16.55 18.05
N GLU A 123 -5.63 -16.75 18.11
CA GLU A 123 -6.23 -18.07 18.22
C GLU A 123 -5.91 -18.97 17.01
N ALA A 124 -6.11 -18.44 15.79
CA ALA A 124 -5.85 -19.20 14.57
C ALA A 124 -4.36 -19.54 14.40
N ALA A 125 -3.46 -18.60 14.72
CA ALA A 125 -2.02 -18.84 14.68
C ALA A 125 -1.61 -19.89 15.73
N GLY A 126 -2.14 -19.81 16.94
CA GLY A 126 -1.91 -20.81 18.00
C GLY A 126 -2.40 -22.20 17.62
N ALA A 127 -3.61 -22.30 17.06
CA ALA A 127 -4.18 -23.59 16.62
C ALA A 127 -3.35 -24.26 15.51
N LEU A 128 -2.68 -23.46 14.67
CA LEU A 128 -1.82 -23.96 13.59
C LEU A 128 -0.34 -24.10 14.01
N GLY A 129 0.03 -23.75 15.25
CA GLY A 129 1.43 -23.72 15.68
C GLY A 129 2.29 -22.76 14.89
N ALA A 130 1.69 -21.72 14.29
CA ALA A 130 2.35 -20.72 13.45
C ALA A 130 2.53 -19.40 14.19
N LYS A 131 3.29 -18.48 13.58
CA LYS A 131 3.43 -17.09 14.03
C LYS A 131 2.89 -16.15 12.97
N ALA A 132 1.94 -15.28 13.35
CA ALA A 132 1.34 -14.30 12.47
C ALA A 132 2.10 -12.99 12.54
N THR A 133 2.50 -12.43 11.38
CA THR A 133 3.01 -11.05 11.28
C THR A 133 1.82 -10.08 11.27
N VAL A 134 1.77 -9.15 12.22
CA VAL A 134 0.61 -8.28 12.43
C VAL A 134 1.01 -6.81 12.48
N HIS A 135 0.23 -5.98 11.76
CA HIS A 135 0.26 -4.53 11.90
C HIS A 135 -1.03 -4.04 12.57
N LEU A 136 -0.90 -3.28 13.65
CA LEU A 136 -2.03 -2.70 14.38
C LEU A 136 -2.56 -1.49 13.61
N LYS A 137 -3.86 -1.44 13.36
CA LYS A 137 -4.49 -0.33 12.65
C LYS A 137 -5.24 0.59 13.60
N ILE A 138 -4.80 1.85 13.64
CA ILE A 138 -5.41 2.92 14.43
C ILE A 138 -6.18 3.85 13.50
N ASP A 139 -7.39 4.23 13.89
CA ASP A 139 -8.14 5.28 13.22
C ASP A 139 -7.95 6.61 13.96
N THR A 140 -7.36 7.57 13.27
CA THR A 140 -7.09 8.91 13.78
C THR A 140 -8.02 9.97 13.19
N GLY A 141 -9.03 9.55 12.41
CA GLY A 141 -10.02 10.44 11.80
C GLY A 141 -10.26 10.19 10.30
N MET A 142 -9.93 9.00 9.77
CA MET A 142 -10.34 8.55 8.44
C MET A 142 -11.74 7.93 8.45
N GLU A 143 -12.20 7.40 9.60
CA GLU A 143 -13.50 6.80 9.86
C GLU A 143 -13.85 5.64 8.90
N ARG A 144 -12.85 4.78 8.64
CA ARG A 144 -13.02 3.65 7.72
C ARG A 144 -12.62 2.30 8.30
N LEU A 145 -11.43 2.20 8.88
CA LEU A 145 -10.85 0.96 9.40
C LEU A 145 -9.89 1.26 10.54
N GLY A 146 -9.95 0.46 11.58
CA GLY A 146 -9.05 0.57 12.74
C GLY A 146 -9.79 0.91 14.04
N VAL A 147 -9.08 0.78 15.15
CA VAL A 147 -9.56 1.23 16.46
C VAL A 147 -9.36 2.74 16.56
N HIS A 148 -10.38 3.46 17.02
CA HIS A 148 -10.25 4.90 17.24
C HIS A 148 -9.10 5.23 18.21
N TYR A 149 -8.35 6.29 17.93
CA TYR A 149 -7.18 6.69 18.69
C TYR A 149 -7.46 6.82 20.20
N TYR A 150 -8.63 7.33 20.59
CA TYR A 150 -9.06 7.49 21.98
C TYR A 150 -9.43 6.17 22.68
N SER A 151 -9.54 5.06 21.94
CA SER A 151 -9.77 3.70 22.46
C SER A 151 -8.62 2.73 22.15
N ALA A 152 -7.50 3.27 21.62
CA ALA A 152 -6.39 2.46 21.13
C ALA A 152 -5.70 1.65 22.24
N GLU A 153 -5.68 2.16 23.48
CA GLU A 153 -4.97 1.53 24.62
C GLU A 153 -5.40 0.07 24.82
N GLY A 154 -6.70 -0.23 24.69
CA GLY A 154 -7.20 -1.61 24.80
C GLY A 154 -6.63 -2.56 23.76
N LEU A 155 -6.46 -2.11 22.49
CA LEU A 155 -5.83 -2.90 21.43
C LEU A 155 -4.32 -3.09 21.70
N LEU A 156 -3.65 -2.04 22.17
CA LEU A 156 -2.22 -2.09 22.49
C LEU A 156 -1.95 -3.04 23.67
N ASP A 157 -2.77 -2.97 24.73
CA ASP A 157 -2.68 -3.91 25.86
C ASP A 157 -2.97 -5.36 25.44
N ALA A 158 -3.95 -5.58 24.55
CA ALA A 158 -4.21 -6.90 23.99
C ALA A 158 -3.01 -7.43 23.21
N SER A 159 -2.34 -6.55 22.44
CA SER A 159 -1.18 -6.92 21.62
C SER A 159 0.02 -7.40 22.46
N LEU A 160 0.20 -6.86 23.66
CA LEU A 160 1.26 -7.28 24.58
C LEU A 160 1.04 -8.69 25.16
N ARG A 161 -0.19 -9.20 25.12
CA ARG A 161 -0.53 -10.54 25.61
C ARG A 161 -0.43 -11.63 24.56
N CYS A 162 -0.28 -11.25 23.28
CA CYS A 162 -0.18 -12.20 22.18
C CYS A 162 1.11 -13.03 22.27
N ARG A 163 0.97 -14.34 22.05
CA ARG A 163 2.09 -15.29 22.00
C ARG A 163 2.39 -15.77 20.57
N HIS A 164 1.39 -15.77 19.73
CA HIS A 164 1.45 -16.24 18.34
C HIS A 164 1.36 -15.11 17.33
N CYS A 165 1.17 -13.86 17.76
CA CYS A 165 1.28 -12.67 16.89
C CYS A 165 2.62 -11.98 17.12
N ALA A 166 3.37 -11.74 16.04
CA ALA A 166 4.49 -10.81 15.99
C ALA A 166 3.97 -9.43 15.57
N ILE A 167 3.95 -8.48 16.50
CA ILE A 167 3.51 -7.11 16.20
C ILE A 167 4.67 -6.36 15.56
N GLU A 168 4.71 -6.31 14.23
CA GLU A 168 5.78 -5.70 13.47
C GLU A 168 5.52 -4.23 13.13
N GLY A 169 4.25 -3.82 13.12
CA GLY A 169 3.92 -2.44 12.77
C GLY A 169 2.69 -1.90 13.49
N ILE A 170 2.62 -0.57 13.53
CA ILE A 170 1.45 0.20 13.95
C ILE A 170 1.24 1.35 12.98
N TYR A 171 -0.01 1.54 12.51
CA TYR A 171 -0.26 2.50 11.47
C TYR A 171 -1.64 3.15 11.48
N THR A 172 -1.70 4.31 10.84
CA THR A 172 -2.94 5.01 10.52
C THR A 172 -3.00 5.38 9.04
N HIS A 173 -4.06 6.07 8.62
CA HIS A 173 -4.20 6.58 7.25
C HIS A 173 -4.86 7.97 7.27
N PHE A 174 -4.34 8.87 6.45
CA PHE A 174 -4.90 10.21 6.32
C PHE A 174 -6.22 10.21 5.55
N ALA A 175 -7.15 11.03 6.00
CA ALA A 175 -8.41 11.26 5.32
C ALA A 175 -8.24 12.18 4.10
N ASN A 176 -7.47 13.27 4.26
CA ASN A 176 -7.40 14.37 3.30
C ASN A 176 -5.99 15.03 3.23
N ALA A 177 -4.91 14.24 3.31
CA ALA A 177 -3.55 14.78 3.16
C ALA A 177 -3.25 15.36 1.76
N ASP A 178 -4.17 15.24 0.82
CA ASP A 178 -4.14 15.80 -0.53
C ASP A 178 -4.91 17.11 -0.69
N ALA A 179 -5.52 17.62 0.40
CA ALA A 179 -6.17 18.92 0.43
C ALA A 179 -5.17 20.08 0.52
N ALA A 180 -5.62 21.29 0.18
CA ALA A 180 -4.87 22.52 0.40
C ALA A 180 -4.79 22.87 1.90
N ASP A 181 -5.90 22.64 2.63
CA ASP A 181 -5.93 22.78 4.09
C ASP A 181 -5.52 21.48 4.77
N LEU A 182 -4.39 21.50 5.43
CA LEU A 182 -3.79 20.36 6.13
C LEU A 182 -4.12 20.30 7.64
N THR A 183 -5.03 21.16 8.11
CA THR A 183 -5.38 21.23 9.54
C THR A 183 -5.83 19.88 10.09
N HIS A 184 -6.74 19.20 9.39
CA HIS A 184 -7.20 17.88 9.80
C HIS A 184 -6.10 16.81 9.70
N ALA A 185 -5.25 16.87 8.68
CA ALA A 185 -4.13 15.93 8.56
C ALA A 185 -3.12 16.08 9.70
N ARG A 186 -2.82 17.33 10.13
CA ARG A 186 -1.96 17.59 11.30
C ARG A 186 -2.60 17.09 12.59
N LEU A 187 -3.91 17.31 12.78
CA LEU A 187 -4.64 16.73 13.90
C LEU A 187 -4.53 15.19 13.94
N GLN A 188 -4.57 14.53 12.77
CA GLN A 188 -4.36 13.08 12.70
C GLN A 188 -2.93 12.68 13.13
N ILE A 189 -1.92 13.50 12.84
CA ILE A 189 -0.54 13.28 13.31
C ILE A 189 -0.49 13.38 14.85
N GLU A 190 -1.05 14.42 15.43
CA GLU A 190 -1.12 14.61 16.88
C GLU A 190 -1.79 13.44 17.59
N ARG A 191 -2.94 12.99 17.09
CA ARG A 191 -3.67 11.83 17.61
C ARG A 191 -2.85 10.54 17.52
N PHE A 192 -2.10 10.35 16.42
CA PHE A 192 -1.25 9.16 16.29
C PHE A 192 -0.06 9.22 17.25
N GLN A 193 0.55 10.38 17.44
CA GLN A 193 1.61 10.60 18.43
C GLN A 193 1.11 10.33 19.85
N GLU A 194 -0.12 10.73 20.18
CA GLU A 194 -0.74 10.42 21.48
C GLU A 194 -0.82 8.91 21.70
N VAL A 195 -1.25 8.15 20.70
CA VAL A 195 -1.27 6.68 20.76
C VAL A 195 0.12 6.10 20.97
N LEU A 196 1.13 6.62 20.28
CA LEU A 196 2.52 6.14 20.41
C LEU A 196 3.14 6.36 21.79
N ARG A 197 2.67 7.37 22.56
CA ARG A 197 3.08 7.58 23.96
C ARG A 197 2.78 6.39 24.88
N PHE A 198 1.89 5.49 24.49
CA PHE A 198 1.66 4.23 25.20
C PHE A 198 2.97 3.45 25.39
N TYR A 199 3.76 3.32 24.35
CA TYR A 199 5.03 2.60 24.36
C TYR A 199 6.09 3.35 25.18
N GLU A 200 6.15 4.68 25.01
CA GLU A 200 7.09 5.53 25.75
C GLU A 200 6.85 5.46 27.28
N ARG A 201 5.57 5.63 27.71
CA ARG A 201 5.20 5.57 29.14
C ARG A 201 5.52 4.23 29.78
N ARG A 202 5.59 3.16 29.01
CA ARG A 202 5.86 1.80 29.50
C ARG A 202 7.27 1.29 29.20
N SER A 203 8.13 2.16 28.62
CA SER A 203 9.49 1.81 28.22
C SER A 203 9.53 0.56 27.31
N LEU A 204 8.56 0.46 26.39
CA LEU A 204 8.43 -0.66 25.44
C LEU A 204 9.01 -0.26 24.08
N PRO A 205 9.56 -1.22 23.32
CA PRO A 205 9.96 -0.96 21.94
C PRO A 205 8.73 -0.63 21.09
N VAL A 206 8.83 0.40 20.26
CA VAL A 206 7.76 0.80 19.36
C VAL A 206 7.85 -0.04 18.08
N PRO A 207 6.77 -0.71 17.62
CA PRO A 207 6.74 -1.37 16.31
C PRO A 207 6.95 -0.36 15.17
N THR A 208 7.28 -0.84 13.96
CA THR A 208 7.45 0.00 12.78
C THR A 208 6.23 0.92 12.58
N ARG A 209 6.45 2.24 12.68
CA ARG A 209 5.40 3.25 12.59
C ARG A 209 5.22 3.69 11.16
N HIS A 210 3.98 3.70 10.66
CA HIS A 210 3.73 4.20 9.32
C HIS A 210 2.37 4.90 9.17
N MET A 211 2.37 6.11 8.62
CA MET A 211 1.14 6.87 8.38
C MET A 211 1.10 7.55 7.01
N ALA A 212 2.24 8.01 6.49
CA ALA A 212 2.30 8.75 5.23
C ALA A 212 1.80 7.91 4.04
N ASN A 213 0.83 8.43 3.31
CA ASN A 213 0.42 8.03 1.96
C ASN A 213 1.13 8.94 0.91
N SER A 214 0.79 8.81 -0.36
CA SER A 214 1.40 9.60 -1.44
C SER A 214 1.33 11.11 -1.23
N ALA A 215 0.22 11.64 -0.72
CA ALA A 215 0.06 13.06 -0.46
C ALA A 215 0.91 13.52 0.73
N ALA A 216 0.90 12.74 1.80
CA ALA A 216 1.69 13.05 3.00
C ALA A 216 3.21 12.95 2.75
N ILE A 217 3.66 12.07 1.85
CA ILE A 217 5.05 12.04 1.37
C ILE A 217 5.47 13.40 0.81
N LEU A 218 4.58 14.08 0.09
CA LEU A 218 4.85 15.36 -0.53
C LEU A 218 4.78 16.53 0.46
N GLN A 219 3.80 16.54 1.37
CA GLN A 219 3.38 17.73 2.11
C GLN A 219 3.65 17.69 3.62
N LEU A 220 3.80 16.49 4.22
CA LEU A 220 3.87 16.28 5.67
C LEU A 220 5.12 15.46 6.05
N PRO A 221 6.33 16.03 5.97
CA PRO A 221 7.58 15.31 6.29
C PRO A 221 7.58 14.71 7.70
N GLU A 222 6.91 15.35 8.66
CA GLU A 222 6.75 14.89 10.03
C GLU A 222 5.98 13.57 10.16
N SER A 223 5.28 13.17 9.10
CA SER A 223 4.51 11.91 9.03
C SER A 223 5.26 10.74 8.41
N HIS A 224 6.49 10.94 7.93
CA HIS A 224 7.23 9.84 7.25
C HIS A 224 7.54 8.70 8.20
N LEU A 225 7.91 9.00 9.45
CA LEU A 225 8.23 8.04 10.51
C LEU A 225 9.23 6.97 10.03
N ASP A 226 8.93 5.67 10.27
CA ASP A 226 9.84 4.57 9.93
C ASP A 226 9.60 4.02 8.52
N LEU A 227 8.36 4.15 8.01
CA LEU A 227 7.94 3.58 6.74
C LEU A 227 6.85 4.44 6.09
N VAL A 228 7.00 4.78 4.82
CA VAL A 228 5.97 5.44 4.02
C VAL A 228 5.30 4.45 3.05
N ARG A 229 4.05 4.74 2.66
CA ARG A 229 3.27 3.90 1.73
C ARG A 229 3.04 4.65 0.42
N ALA A 230 3.94 4.44 -0.54
CA ALA A 230 3.89 5.03 -1.87
C ALA A 230 2.81 4.33 -2.71
N GLY A 231 1.68 5.01 -2.91
CA GLY A 231 0.59 4.59 -3.78
C GLY A 231 0.66 5.32 -5.12
N ILE A 232 -0.32 6.15 -5.43
CA ILE A 232 -0.48 6.80 -6.74
C ILE A 232 0.77 7.59 -7.18
N LEU A 233 1.52 8.17 -6.26
CA LEU A 233 2.75 8.90 -6.53
C LEU A 233 3.82 8.02 -7.19
N LEU A 234 3.92 6.73 -6.79
CA LEU A 234 4.83 5.76 -7.41
C LEU A 234 4.56 5.62 -8.92
N TYR A 235 3.29 5.70 -9.32
CA TYR A 235 2.86 5.58 -10.71
C TYR A 235 3.00 6.88 -11.51
N GLY A 236 3.57 7.93 -10.87
CA GLY A 236 3.86 9.20 -11.52
C GLY A 236 2.67 10.17 -11.57
N VAL A 237 1.70 9.99 -10.70
CA VAL A 237 0.51 10.85 -10.61
C VAL A 237 0.46 11.53 -9.25
N TYR A 238 0.32 12.85 -9.26
CA TYR A 238 0.10 13.62 -8.04
C TYR A 238 -1.33 13.41 -7.52
N PRO A 239 -1.52 13.24 -6.21
CA PRO A 239 -2.83 12.90 -5.63
C PRO A 239 -3.93 13.94 -5.89
N SER A 240 -3.57 15.21 -5.98
CA SER A 240 -4.48 16.31 -6.35
C SER A 240 -3.70 17.46 -6.97
N ALA A 241 -4.41 18.45 -7.52
CA ALA A 241 -3.81 19.69 -8.02
C ALA A 241 -3.30 20.61 -6.89
N SER A 242 -3.72 20.36 -5.64
CA SER A 242 -3.37 21.20 -4.49
C SER A 242 -2.08 20.76 -3.80
N VAL A 243 -1.53 19.57 -4.10
CA VAL A 243 -0.31 19.09 -3.45
C VAL A 243 0.93 19.80 -3.98
N ALA A 244 1.88 20.06 -3.08
CA ALA A 244 3.19 20.55 -3.46
C ALA A 244 3.97 19.49 -4.25
N HIS A 245 4.56 19.85 -5.37
CA HIS A 245 5.37 18.96 -6.21
C HIS A 245 6.81 18.85 -5.67
N THR A 246 6.96 18.40 -4.42
CA THR A 246 8.27 18.28 -3.76
C THR A 246 9.08 17.05 -4.19
N VAL A 247 8.49 16.14 -4.94
CA VAL A 247 9.12 14.95 -5.55
C VAL A 247 8.78 14.97 -7.04
N ALA A 248 9.78 14.99 -7.90
CA ALA A 248 9.57 14.92 -9.34
C ALA A 248 9.27 13.47 -9.75
N VAL A 249 8.07 13.23 -10.28
CA VAL A 249 7.64 11.93 -10.78
C VAL A 249 7.07 12.05 -12.19
N SER A 250 7.14 10.97 -12.97
CA SER A 250 6.63 10.90 -14.33
C SER A 250 5.62 9.76 -14.48
N PRO A 251 4.48 9.98 -15.19
CA PRO A 251 3.49 8.92 -15.43
C PRO A 251 4.11 7.70 -16.10
N ALA A 252 3.90 6.53 -15.48
CA ALA A 252 4.45 5.27 -15.97
C ALA A 252 3.54 4.56 -16.98
N LEU A 253 2.27 4.96 -17.08
CA LEU A 253 1.30 4.36 -17.98
C LEU A 253 0.98 5.31 -19.14
N ALA A 254 0.95 4.76 -20.36
CA ALA A 254 0.45 5.44 -21.55
C ALA A 254 -0.61 4.58 -22.23
N TRP A 255 -1.74 5.18 -22.56
CA TRP A 255 -2.78 4.55 -23.38
C TRP A 255 -2.70 5.09 -24.79
N LYS A 256 -2.43 4.20 -25.76
CA LYS A 256 -2.22 4.54 -27.16
C LYS A 256 -3.24 3.85 -28.05
N SER A 257 -3.63 4.53 -29.14
CA SER A 257 -4.46 3.98 -30.20
C SER A 257 -4.11 4.63 -31.54
N ARG A 258 -4.64 4.07 -32.63
CA ARG A 258 -4.56 4.67 -33.97
C ARG A 258 -5.95 4.96 -34.51
N VAL A 259 -6.11 6.06 -35.24
CA VAL A 259 -7.34 6.32 -35.98
C VAL A 259 -7.42 5.33 -37.12
N VAL A 260 -8.43 4.45 -37.11
CA VAL A 260 -8.64 3.42 -38.13
C VAL A 260 -9.64 3.84 -39.21
N PHE A 261 -10.40 4.91 -38.95
CA PHE A 261 -11.34 5.49 -39.92
C PHE A 261 -11.53 6.97 -39.63
N PHE A 262 -11.65 7.76 -40.70
CA PHE A 262 -11.89 9.20 -40.65
C PHE A 262 -13.03 9.55 -41.59
N LYS A 263 -13.99 10.40 -41.15
CA LYS A 263 -15.08 10.87 -41.98
C LYS A 263 -15.27 12.39 -41.77
N VAL A 264 -15.28 13.12 -42.85
CA VAL A 264 -15.67 14.53 -42.84
C VAL A 264 -17.19 14.60 -42.99
N VAL A 265 -17.85 15.29 -42.11
CA VAL A 265 -19.28 15.58 -42.19
C VAL A 265 -19.51 17.04 -42.48
N GLN A 266 -20.59 17.35 -43.18
CA GLN A 266 -21.01 18.75 -43.40
C GLN A 266 -21.58 19.33 -42.09
N PRO A 267 -21.55 20.66 -41.90
CA PRO A 267 -22.25 21.29 -40.80
C PRO A 267 -23.71 20.83 -40.77
N ASP A 268 -24.26 20.63 -39.59
CA ASP A 268 -25.67 20.23 -39.33
C ASP A 268 -26.08 18.79 -39.72
N HIS A 269 -25.10 17.91 -39.94
CA HIS A 269 -25.34 16.48 -40.15
C HIS A 269 -24.99 15.66 -38.91
#